data_53992ac3e87edf87d37d86e2e118ab5f
#
_entry.id   53992ac3e87edf87d37d86e2e118ab5f
#
_cell.length_a   1.000
_cell.length_b   1.000
_cell.length_c   1.000
_cell.angle_alpha   90.00
_cell.angle_beta   90.00
_cell.angle_gamma   90.00
#
_symmetry.space_group_name_H-M   'P 1'
#
loop_
_entity.id
_entity.type
_entity.pdbx_description
1 polymer ?
#
loop_
_entity_poly.entity_id
_entity_poly.type
_entity_poly.pdbx_seq_one_letter_code
_entity_poly.pdbx_strand_id
1 'polypeptide(L)'
;REGIAYVFKTKIILYSISLDLFSVLFGGVIAILPIFAEDILKVGAEGLGILRAAPSVGAVVTMVTLVYFPPLKHAWRNLILAIAGFGLATFVFGLSTNFWLSVTALFFTGAFDSISVVIRQTVLRFYTPDEMRGRVSSVNGVFVSTSNEMGAFESGVAAKIFGTVPSVLIGAGVTMVLVSLVAITSKELFDLKVDQKIAEN
;
A
#
# COMPACT_ATOMS: atom_id res chain seq x y z
N ARG A 1 -2.68 25.39 1.72
CA ARG A 1 -1.66 25.69 0.70
C ARG A 1 -0.25 25.38 1.20
N GLU A 2 0.13 25.83 2.42
CA GLU A 2 1.48 25.62 2.97
C GLU A 2 1.84 24.14 3.15
N GLY A 3 0.92 23.30 3.66
CA GLY A 3 1.14 21.86 3.80
C GLY A 3 1.40 21.17 2.46
N ILE A 4 0.65 21.54 1.42
CA ILE A 4 0.86 21.02 0.06
C ILE A 4 2.24 21.45 -0.46
N ALA A 5 2.60 22.73 -0.35
CA ALA A 5 3.91 23.22 -0.78
C ALA A 5 5.05 22.51 -0.04
N TYR A 6 4.88 22.22 1.24
CA TYR A 6 5.87 21.48 2.03
C TYR A 6 6.05 20.03 1.55
N VAL A 7 4.95 19.33 1.27
CA VAL A 7 4.98 17.96 0.74
C VAL A 7 5.74 17.92 -0.58
N PHE A 8 5.44 18.84 -1.51
CA PHE A 8 6.13 18.89 -2.81
C PHE A 8 7.61 19.30 -2.72
N LYS A 9 7.99 20.07 -1.70
CA LYS A 9 9.38 20.50 -1.47
C LYS A 9 10.23 19.41 -0.82
N THR A 10 9.63 18.50 -0.06
CA THR A 10 10.34 17.48 0.70
C THR A 10 10.31 16.13 -0.04
N LYS A 11 11.36 15.83 -0.80
CA LYS A 11 11.43 14.65 -1.70
C LYS A 11 11.01 13.34 -1.02
N ILE A 12 11.48 13.05 0.22
CA ILE A 12 11.17 11.79 0.91
C ILE A 12 9.66 11.68 1.22
N ILE A 13 9.02 12.78 1.60
CA ILE A 13 7.58 12.82 1.86
C ILE A 13 6.82 12.64 0.55
N LEU A 14 7.20 13.37 -0.49
CA LEU A 14 6.57 13.28 -1.80
C LEU A 14 6.64 11.85 -2.36
N TYR A 15 7.82 11.24 -2.37
CA TYR A 15 7.99 9.86 -2.87
C TYR A 15 7.19 8.86 -2.02
N SER A 16 7.18 8.99 -0.69
CA SER A 16 6.46 8.04 0.17
C SER A 16 4.95 8.13 -0.02
N ILE A 17 4.38 9.35 -0.13
CA ILE A 17 2.95 9.56 -0.40
C ILE A 17 2.59 9.11 -1.81
N SER A 18 3.42 9.43 -2.81
CA SER A 18 3.17 9.04 -4.21
C SER A 18 3.19 7.53 -4.40
N LEU A 19 4.16 6.83 -3.79
CA LEU A 19 4.22 5.37 -3.82
C LEU A 19 2.95 4.73 -3.28
N ASP A 20 2.46 5.21 -2.14
CA ASP A 20 1.23 4.73 -1.54
C ASP A 20 0.01 5.02 -2.42
N LEU A 21 -0.10 6.27 -2.88
CA LEU A 21 -1.19 6.69 -3.76
C LEU A 21 -1.33 5.77 -4.97
N PHE A 22 -0.23 5.58 -5.69
CA PHE A 22 -0.26 4.76 -6.89
C PHE A 22 -0.41 3.27 -6.60
N SER A 23 0.14 2.77 -5.49
CA SER A 23 0.00 1.36 -5.09
C SER A 23 -1.44 1.03 -4.75
N VAL A 24 -2.14 1.91 -4.02
CA VAL A 24 -3.54 1.74 -3.67
C VAL A 24 -4.45 1.97 -4.88
N LEU A 25 -4.13 2.97 -5.71
CA LEU A 25 -4.91 3.29 -6.91
C LEU A 25 -4.96 2.10 -7.88
N PHE A 26 -3.82 1.47 -8.15
CA PHE A 26 -3.73 0.39 -9.13
C PHE A 26 -3.72 -1.02 -8.52
N GLY A 27 -3.36 -1.17 -7.25
CA GLY A 27 -3.27 -2.45 -6.56
C GLY A 27 -4.49 -2.80 -5.71
N GLY A 28 -5.48 -1.91 -5.60
CA GLY A 28 -6.66 -2.10 -4.76
C GLY A 28 -7.65 -3.10 -5.35
N VAL A 29 -7.77 -4.31 -4.76
CA VAL A 29 -8.66 -5.37 -5.26
C VAL A 29 -9.98 -5.47 -4.50
N ILE A 30 -10.16 -4.69 -3.42
CA ILE A 30 -11.29 -4.83 -2.49
C ILE A 30 -12.63 -4.57 -3.18
N ALA A 31 -12.68 -3.61 -4.11
CA ALA A 31 -13.88 -3.25 -4.84
C ALA A 31 -14.41 -4.37 -5.75
N ILE A 32 -13.53 -5.22 -6.26
CA ILE A 32 -13.86 -6.31 -7.18
C ILE A 32 -13.92 -7.68 -6.51
N LEU A 33 -13.66 -7.76 -5.19
CA LEU A 33 -13.77 -9.03 -4.43
C LEU A 33 -15.12 -9.73 -4.58
N PRO A 34 -16.29 -9.04 -4.62
CA PRO A 34 -17.56 -9.70 -4.84
C PRO A 34 -17.60 -10.50 -6.16
N ILE A 35 -17.09 -9.91 -7.25
CA ILE A 35 -17.02 -10.56 -8.56
C ILE A 35 -16.06 -11.77 -8.50
N PHE A 36 -14.91 -11.62 -7.84
CA PHE A 36 -13.97 -12.72 -7.64
C PHE A 36 -14.57 -13.89 -6.85
N ALA A 37 -15.32 -13.59 -5.78
CA ALA A 37 -15.93 -14.61 -4.92
C ALA A 37 -17.05 -15.37 -5.64
N GLU A 38 -17.83 -14.69 -6.48
CA GLU A 38 -18.99 -15.25 -7.16
C GLU A 38 -18.59 -15.96 -8.45
N ASP A 39 -17.87 -15.30 -9.34
CA ASP A 39 -17.61 -15.78 -10.71
C ASP A 39 -16.38 -16.70 -10.81
N ILE A 40 -15.32 -16.41 -10.03
CA ILE A 40 -14.01 -17.07 -10.16
C ILE A 40 -13.85 -18.18 -9.13
N LEU A 41 -14.01 -17.82 -7.84
CA LEU A 41 -13.80 -18.75 -6.73
C LEU A 41 -15.05 -19.57 -6.38
N LYS A 42 -16.25 -19.07 -6.73
CA LYS A 42 -17.56 -19.71 -6.51
C LYS A 42 -17.80 -20.08 -5.04
N VAL A 43 -17.45 -19.17 -4.13
CA VAL A 43 -17.46 -19.43 -2.68
C VAL A 43 -18.62 -18.77 -1.93
N GLY A 44 -19.48 -18.05 -2.63
CA GLY A 44 -20.67 -17.41 -2.06
C GLY A 44 -20.37 -16.32 -1.02
N ALA A 45 -21.40 -15.94 -0.25
CA ALA A 45 -21.33 -14.83 0.69
C ALA A 45 -20.37 -15.09 1.86
N GLU A 46 -20.31 -16.32 2.37
CA GLU A 46 -19.41 -16.67 3.48
C GLU A 46 -17.94 -16.57 3.05
N GLY A 47 -17.61 -17.09 1.87
CA GLY A 47 -16.28 -16.99 1.30
C GLY A 47 -15.88 -15.54 1.03
N LEU A 48 -16.80 -14.69 0.54
CA LEU A 48 -16.56 -13.26 0.37
C LEU A 48 -16.24 -12.58 1.71
N GLY A 49 -16.96 -12.95 2.79
CA GLY A 49 -16.68 -12.45 4.13
C GLY A 49 -15.25 -12.76 4.58
N ILE A 50 -14.78 -13.98 4.37
CA ILE A 50 -13.42 -14.41 4.71
C ILE A 50 -12.39 -13.66 3.84
N LEU A 51 -12.63 -13.54 2.54
CA LEU A 51 -11.74 -12.80 1.63
C LEU A 51 -11.61 -11.32 2.04
N ARG A 52 -12.71 -10.67 2.45
CA ARG A 52 -12.69 -9.29 2.95
C ARG A 52 -11.99 -9.14 4.30
N ALA A 53 -12.10 -10.13 5.17
CA ALA A 53 -11.45 -10.12 6.48
C ALA A 53 -9.93 -10.38 6.39
N ALA A 54 -9.47 -11.13 5.40
CA ALA A 54 -8.09 -11.58 5.29
C ALA A 54 -7.06 -10.42 5.32
N PRO A 55 -7.20 -9.31 4.57
CA PRO A 55 -6.27 -8.18 4.65
C PRO A 55 -6.24 -7.55 6.05
N SER A 56 -7.40 -7.41 6.69
CA SER A 56 -7.48 -6.84 8.04
C SER A 56 -6.80 -7.71 9.08
N VAL A 57 -6.94 -9.03 8.99
CA VAL A 57 -6.21 -9.97 9.85
C VAL A 57 -4.71 -9.88 9.61
N GLY A 58 -4.27 -9.82 8.35
CA GLY A 58 -2.88 -9.61 7.99
C GLY A 58 -2.31 -8.31 8.57
N ALA A 59 -3.09 -7.23 8.49
CA ALA A 59 -2.73 -5.94 9.05
C ALA A 59 -2.55 -6.00 10.57
N VAL A 60 -3.50 -6.58 11.30
CA VAL A 60 -3.44 -6.70 12.77
C VAL A 60 -2.24 -7.53 13.21
N VAL A 61 -2.04 -8.70 12.61
CA VAL A 61 -0.91 -9.59 12.94
C VAL A 61 0.42 -8.87 12.69
N THR A 62 0.53 -8.17 11.56
CA THR A 62 1.73 -7.42 11.22
C THR A 62 1.95 -6.26 12.17
N MET A 63 0.92 -5.46 12.51
CA MET A 63 1.07 -4.34 13.45
C MET A 63 1.54 -4.81 14.82
N VAL A 64 1.01 -5.93 15.33
CA VAL A 64 1.52 -6.53 16.58
C VAL A 64 2.98 -6.94 16.45
N THR A 65 3.37 -7.54 15.33
CA THR A 65 4.77 -7.93 15.08
C THR A 65 5.70 -6.71 15.03
N LEU A 66 5.25 -5.61 14.42
CA LEU A 66 6.05 -4.39 14.28
C LEU A 66 6.28 -3.64 15.61
N VAL A 67 5.48 -3.92 16.64
CA VAL A 67 5.75 -3.42 18.01
C VAL A 67 7.07 -3.98 18.53
N TYR A 68 7.35 -5.25 18.24
CA TYR A 68 8.57 -5.94 18.69
C TYR A 68 9.75 -5.77 17.71
N PHE A 69 9.46 -5.66 16.42
CA PHE A 69 10.44 -5.59 15.34
C PHE A 69 10.19 -4.38 14.42
N PRO A 70 10.46 -3.14 14.88
CA PRO A 70 10.19 -1.94 14.10
C PRO A 70 11.09 -1.89 12.84
N PRO A 71 10.51 -1.66 11.64
CA PRO A 71 11.24 -1.71 10.37
C PRO A 71 11.97 -0.40 10.04
N LEU A 72 12.49 0.32 11.06
CA LEU A 72 12.99 1.69 10.93
C LEU A 72 14.47 1.81 10.56
N LYS A 73 15.28 0.77 10.83
CA LYS A 73 16.72 0.76 10.55
C LYS A 73 17.08 1.11 9.09
N HIS A 74 16.28 0.62 8.14
CA HIS A 74 16.41 0.88 6.71
C HIS A 74 15.02 1.22 6.16
N ALA A 75 14.41 2.26 6.70
CA ALA A 75 13.01 2.59 6.47
C ALA A 75 12.65 2.65 4.98
N TRP A 76 13.48 3.33 4.17
CA TRP A 76 13.23 3.46 2.74
C TRP A 76 13.26 2.11 2.01
N ARG A 77 14.28 1.29 2.27
CA ARG A 77 14.39 -0.05 1.70
C ARG A 77 13.21 -0.93 2.09
N ASN A 78 12.83 -0.89 3.36
CA ASN A 78 11.71 -1.67 3.87
C ASN A 78 10.37 -1.21 3.29
N LEU A 79 10.21 0.09 3.02
CA LEU A 79 9.04 0.65 2.33
C LEU A 79 8.94 0.11 0.90
N ILE A 80 10.05 0.17 0.13
CA ILE A 80 10.10 -0.36 -1.24
C ILE A 80 9.77 -1.87 -1.25
N LEU A 81 10.37 -2.64 -0.34
CA LEU A 81 10.11 -4.08 -0.22
C LEU A 81 8.66 -4.39 0.18
N ALA A 82 8.08 -3.59 1.08
CA ALA A 82 6.69 -3.75 1.48
C ALA A 82 5.74 -3.51 0.30
N ILE A 83 5.94 -2.44 -0.47
CA ILE A 83 5.08 -2.15 -1.62
C ILE A 83 5.31 -3.16 -2.75
N ALA A 84 6.53 -3.63 -2.97
CA ALA A 84 6.80 -4.72 -3.91
C ALA A 84 6.11 -6.03 -3.47
N GLY A 85 6.17 -6.35 -2.18
CA GLY A 85 5.45 -7.49 -1.60
C GLY A 85 3.94 -7.37 -1.74
N PHE A 86 3.38 -6.17 -1.54
CA PHE A 86 1.97 -5.87 -1.78
C PHE A 86 1.58 -6.15 -3.24
N GLY A 87 2.35 -5.61 -4.21
CA GLY A 87 2.12 -5.83 -5.63
C GLY A 87 2.23 -7.31 -6.02
N LEU A 88 3.22 -8.03 -5.48
CA LEU A 88 3.37 -9.47 -5.71
C LEU A 88 2.21 -10.29 -5.13
N ALA A 89 1.77 -9.97 -3.92
CA ALA A 89 0.63 -10.63 -3.28
C ALA A 89 -0.66 -10.37 -4.09
N THR A 90 -0.87 -9.15 -4.57
CA THR A 90 -1.98 -8.79 -5.47
C THR A 90 -1.89 -9.57 -6.79
N PHE A 91 -0.71 -9.73 -7.35
CA PHE A 91 -0.50 -10.51 -8.58
C PHE A 91 -0.84 -11.99 -8.37
N VAL A 92 -0.38 -12.59 -7.27
CA VAL A 92 -0.70 -13.97 -6.89
C VAL A 92 -2.21 -14.14 -6.68
N PHE A 93 -2.87 -13.18 -6.01
CA PHE A 93 -4.32 -13.16 -5.87
C PHE A 93 -5.03 -13.16 -7.23
N GLY A 94 -4.61 -12.30 -8.16
CA GLY A 94 -5.19 -12.19 -9.50
C GLY A 94 -5.11 -13.48 -10.32
N LEU A 95 -4.07 -14.28 -10.15
CA LEU A 95 -3.90 -15.57 -10.81
C LEU A 95 -4.58 -16.73 -10.07
N SER A 96 -4.98 -16.53 -8.82
CA SER A 96 -5.48 -17.61 -7.97
C SER A 96 -6.91 -18.00 -8.33
N THR A 97 -7.11 -19.30 -8.53
CA THR A 97 -8.42 -19.97 -8.62
C THR A 97 -8.70 -20.81 -7.37
N ASN A 98 -7.77 -20.85 -6.42
CA ASN A 98 -7.91 -21.59 -5.18
C ASN A 98 -8.27 -20.63 -4.04
N PHE A 99 -9.34 -20.93 -3.32
CA PHE A 99 -9.86 -20.08 -2.23
C PHE A 99 -8.81 -19.79 -1.14
N TRP A 100 -8.13 -20.83 -0.64
CA TRP A 100 -7.14 -20.66 0.44
C TRP A 100 -5.88 -19.91 -0.02
N LEU A 101 -5.46 -20.11 -1.28
CA LEU A 101 -4.38 -19.31 -1.85
C LEU A 101 -4.79 -17.84 -1.98
N SER A 102 -6.02 -17.57 -2.39
CA SER A 102 -6.57 -16.22 -2.48
C SER A 102 -6.64 -15.54 -1.09
N VAL A 103 -7.12 -16.25 -0.07
CA VAL A 103 -7.15 -15.78 1.32
C VAL A 103 -5.73 -15.45 1.82
N THR A 104 -4.77 -16.34 1.56
CA THR A 104 -3.38 -16.15 1.97
C THR A 104 -2.75 -14.95 1.24
N ALA A 105 -2.97 -14.82 -0.06
CA ALA A 105 -2.48 -13.68 -0.83
C ALA A 105 -3.07 -12.36 -0.30
N LEU A 106 -4.37 -12.30 -0.04
CA LEU A 106 -5.02 -11.13 0.54
C LEU A 106 -4.55 -10.82 1.98
N PHE A 107 -4.28 -11.83 2.79
CA PHE A 107 -3.65 -11.64 4.09
C PHE A 107 -2.30 -10.90 3.93
N PHE A 108 -1.46 -11.32 3.00
CA PHE A 108 -0.18 -10.67 2.74
C PHE A 108 -0.33 -9.27 2.14
N THR A 109 -1.37 -8.97 1.35
CA THR A 109 -1.61 -7.58 0.92
C THR A 109 -1.80 -6.68 2.13
N GLY A 110 -2.64 -7.06 3.10
CA GLY A 110 -2.84 -6.28 4.33
C GLY A 110 -1.59 -6.21 5.22
N ALA A 111 -0.81 -7.29 5.28
CA ALA A 111 0.45 -7.33 6.02
C ALA A 111 1.47 -6.32 5.47
N PHE A 112 1.71 -6.34 4.16
CA PHE A 112 2.65 -5.44 3.50
C PHE A 112 2.17 -3.99 3.50
N ASP A 113 0.88 -3.75 3.33
CA ASP A 113 0.30 -2.42 3.43
C ASP A 113 0.54 -1.82 4.83
N SER A 114 0.34 -2.59 5.89
CA SER A 114 0.60 -2.14 7.27
C SER A 114 2.06 -1.76 7.51
N ILE A 115 3.02 -2.50 6.94
CA ILE A 115 4.44 -2.13 7.00
C ILE A 115 4.66 -0.77 6.31
N SER A 116 4.09 -0.60 5.12
CA SER A 116 4.14 0.66 4.37
C SER A 116 3.55 1.83 5.17
N VAL A 117 2.37 1.65 5.74
CA VAL A 117 1.68 2.66 6.57
C VAL A 117 2.54 3.09 7.76
N VAL A 118 3.09 2.13 8.53
CA VAL A 118 3.92 2.43 9.71
C VAL A 118 5.18 3.22 9.32
N ILE A 119 5.88 2.80 8.28
CA ILE A 119 7.09 3.49 7.81
C ILE A 119 6.75 4.89 7.33
N ARG A 120 5.72 5.04 6.51
CA ARG A 120 5.28 6.32 5.95
C ARG A 120 4.84 7.29 7.03
N GLN A 121 4.02 6.86 7.99
CA GLN A 121 3.61 7.70 9.11
C GLN A 121 4.81 8.15 9.95
N THR A 122 5.78 7.27 10.15
CA THR A 122 7.02 7.59 10.85
C THR A 122 7.83 8.64 10.08
N VAL A 123 8.03 8.44 8.76
CA VAL A 123 8.71 9.41 7.90
C VAL A 123 8.00 10.78 7.94
N LEU A 124 6.68 10.82 7.79
CA LEU A 124 5.93 12.06 7.88
C LEU A 124 6.17 12.78 9.22
N ARG A 125 6.13 12.04 10.33
CA ARG A 125 6.31 12.60 11.68
C ARG A 125 7.71 13.19 11.88
N PHE A 126 8.76 12.48 11.44
CA PHE A 126 10.14 12.91 11.67
C PHE A 126 10.64 13.98 10.69
N TYR A 127 10.13 14.01 9.48
CA TYR A 127 10.53 14.99 8.46
C TYR A 127 9.61 16.20 8.40
N THR A 128 8.61 16.32 9.29
CA THR A 128 7.70 17.48 9.35
C THR A 128 7.90 18.23 10.66
N PRO A 129 8.20 19.54 10.61
CA PRO A 129 8.25 20.39 11.81
C PRO A 129 6.93 20.37 12.57
N ASP A 130 6.97 20.52 13.91
CA ASP A 130 5.80 20.42 14.78
C ASP A 130 4.65 21.35 14.35
N GLU A 131 5.00 22.60 13.97
CA GLU A 131 4.06 23.62 13.52
C GLU A 131 3.30 23.23 12.24
N MET A 132 3.86 22.32 11.43
CA MET A 132 3.28 21.88 10.16
C MET A 132 2.68 20.47 10.19
N ARG A 133 2.87 19.70 11.27
CA ARG A 133 2.40 18.30 11.36
C ARG A 133 0.93 18.15 11.06
N GLY A 134 0.07 18.98 11.63
CA GLY A 134 -1.38 18.92 11.36
C GLY A 134 -1.72 19.17 9.90
N ARG A 135 -1.06 20.16 9.27
CA ARG A 135 -1.29 20.53 7.86
C ARG A 135 -0.82 19.42 6.91
N VAL A 136 0.36 18.85 7.15
CA VAL A 136 0.91 17.76 6.33
C VAL A 136 0.09 16.48 6.53
N SER A 137 -0.32 16.16 7.76
CA SER A 137 -1.19 15.01 8.04
C SER A 137 -2.54 15.13 7.36
N SER A 138 -3.14 16.33 7.33
CA SER A 138 -4.41 16.56 6.61
C SER A 138 -4.24 16.35 5.10
N VAL A 139 -3.13 16.83 4.52
CA VAL A 139 -2.81 16.61 3.11
C VAL A 139 -2.66 15.11 2.84
N ASN A 140 -1.87 14.38 3.66
CA ASN A 140 -1.73 12.94 3.53
C ASN A 140 -3.08 12.21 3.65
N GLY A 141 -3.93 12.60 4.60
CA GLY A 141 -5.27 12.03 4.76
C GLY A 141 -6.15 12.19 3.52
N VAL A 142 -6.13 13.37 2.90
CA VAL A 142 -6.86 13.63 1.63
C VAL A 142 -6.29 12.74 0.51
N PHE A 143 -4.96 12.63 0.38
CA PHE A 143 -4.35 11.77 -0.64
C PHE A 143 -4.75 10.30 -0.44
N VAL A 144 -4.67 9.76 0.78
CA VAL A 144 -5.04 8.38 1.10
C VAL A 144 -6.51 8.12 0.81
N SER A 145 -7.42 8.98 1.28
CA SER A 145 -8.86 8.81 1.02
C SER A 145 -9.17 8.87 -0.48
N THR A 146 -8.61 9.86 -1.18
CA THR A 146 -8.81 10.00 -2.62
C THR A 146 -8.28 8.79 -3.39
N SER A 147 -7.12 8.26 -3.00
CA SER A 147 -6.54 7.06 -3.63
C SER A 147 -7.44 5.84 -3.48
N ASN A 148 -8.00 5.63 -2.28
CA ASN A 148 -8.91 4.51 -2.03
C ASN A 148 -10.18 4.61 -2.90
N GLU A 149 -10.83 5.77 -2.93
CA GLU A 149 -12.06 5.96 -3.71
C GLU A 149 -11.80 5.89 -5.22
N MET A 150 -10.74 6.55 -5.68
CA MET A 150 -10.36 6.51 -7.11
C MET A 150 -9.89 5.10 -7.52
N GLY A 151 -9.18 4.39 -6.64
CA GLY A 151 -8.76 3.02 -6.90
C GLY A 151 -9.93 2.06 -6.98
N ALA A 152 -10.94 2.21 -6.11
CA ALA A 152 -12.17 1.43 -6.19
C ALA A 152 -12.92 1.69 -7.52
N PHE A 153 -13.01 2.95 -7.93
CA PHE A 153 -13.62 3.33 -9.21
C PHE A 153 -12.82 2.79 -10.40
N GLU A 154 -11.49 3.00 -10.41
CA GLU A 154 -10.58 2.51 -11.46
C GLU A 154 -10.68 0.99 -11.61
N SER A 155 -10.56 0.25 -10.50
CA SER A 155 -10.67 -1.22 -10.50
C SER A 155 -12.00 -1.71 -11.06
N GLY A 156 -13.12 -1.03 -10.73
CA GLY A 156 -14.43 -1.36 -11.29
C GLY A 156 -14.52 -1.12 -12.79
N VAL A 157 -14.00 0.01 -13.28
CA VAL A 157 -13.96 0.35 -14.71
C VAL A 157 -13.03 -0.58 -15.46
N ALA A 158 -11.83 -0.83 -14.94
CA ALA A 158 -10.85 -1.74 -15.54
C ALA A 158 -11.40 -3.17 -15.63
N ALA A 159 -12.08 -3.66 -14.59
CA ALA A 159 -12.72 -4.97 -14.59
C ALA A 159 -13.82 -5.07 -15.65
N LYS A 160 -14.57 -3.99 -15.88
CA LYS A 160 -15.61 -3.95 -16.95
C LYS A 160 -15.01 -3.95 -18.34
N ILE A 161 -13.88 -3.30 -18.57
CA ILE A 161 -13.25 -3.14 -19.91
C ILE A 161 -12.39 -4.36 -20.25
N PHE A 162 -11.51 -4.76 -19.35
CA PHE A 162 -10.50 -5.79 -19.59
C PHE A 162 -10.88 -7.17 -19.02
N GLY A 163 -11.92 -7.24 -18.21
CA GLY A 163 -12.26 -8.41 -17.40
C GLY A 163 -11.61 -8.39 -16.03
N THR A 164 -12.17 -9.15 -15.08
CA THR A 164 -11.81 -9.10 -13.65
C THR A 164 -10.37 -9.53 -13.39
N VAL A 165 -9.93 -10.68 -13.91
CA VAL A 165 -8.56 -11.17 -13.73
C VAL A 165 -7.53 -10.29 -14.41
N PRO A 166 -7.68 -9.91 -15.70
CA PRO A 166 -6.71 -9.03 -16.35
C PRO A 166 -6.58 -7.67 -15.67
N SER A 167 -7.67 -7.08 -15.15
CA SER A 167 -7.60 -5.79 -14.45
C SER A 167 -6.71 -5.86 -13.20
N VAL A 168 -6.83 -6.91 -12.39
CA VAL A 168 -5.95 -7.13 -11.22
C VAL A 168 -4.49 -7.29 -11.63
N LEU A 169 -4.24 -8.09 -12.68
CA LEU A 169 -2.87 -8.32 -13.14
C LEU A 169 -2.22 -7.06 -13.71
N ILE A 170 -2.99 -6.26 -14.46
CA ILE A 170 -2.51 -4.96 -14.97
C ILE A 170 -2.21 -4.03 -13.80
N GLY A 171 -3.11 -3.89 -12.82
CA GLY A 171 -2.91 -3.06 -11.65
C GLY A 171 -1.69 -3.46 -10.81
N ALA A 172 -1.55 -4.76 -10.54
CA ALA A 172 -0.36 -5.31 -9.87
C ALA A 172 0.93 -5.06 -10.68
N GLY A 173 0.88 -5.24 -12.00
CA GLY A 173 1.99 -4.97 -12.91
C GLY A 173 2.41 -3.49 -12.88
N VAL A 174 1.45 -2.56 -12.96
CA VAL A 174 1.70 -1.12 -12.85
C VAL A 174 2.35 -0.80 -11.50
N THR A 175 1.84 -1.35 -10.39
CA THR A 175 2.43 -1.18 -9.06
C THR A 175 3.89 -1.65 -9.02
N MET A 176 4.20 -2.81 -9.59
CA MET A 176 5.56 -3.36 -9.65
C MET A 176 6.50 -2.50 -10.49
N VAL A 177 6.04 -1.97 -11.63
CA VAL A 177 6.80 -1.05 -12.47
C VAL A 177 7.09 0.25 -11.72
N LEU A 178 6.08 0.84 -11.08
CA LEU A 178 6.23 2.07 -10.31
C LEU A 178 7.21 1.92 -9.15
N VAL A 179 7.12 0.83 -8.38
CA VAL A 179 8.06 0.52 -7.30
C VAL A 179 9.48 0.39 -7.84
N SER A 180 9.66 -0.29 -8.97
CA SER A 180 10.97 -0.44 -9.59
C SER A 180 11.55 0.90 -10.06
N LEU A 181 10.73 1.74 -10.69
CA LEU A 181 11.12 3.08 -11.11
C LEU A 181 11.54 3.96 -9.93
N VAL A 182 10.72 3.96 -8.86
CA VAL A 182 11.06 4.74 -7.66
C VAL A 182 12.31 4.18 -6.97
N ALA A 183 12.49 2.87 -6.90
CA ALA A 183 13.71 2.27 -6.36
C ALA A 183 14.97 2.70 -7.13
N ILE A 184 14.88 2.82 -8.45
CA ILE A 184 16.01 3.27 -9.28
C ILE A 184 16.28 4.77 -9.14
N THR A 185 15.22 5.59 -9.10
CA THR A 185 15.35 7.06 -9.05
C THR A 185 15.64 7.61 -7.65
N SER A 186 15.33 6.85 -6.60
CA SER A 186 15.49 7.27 -5.20
C SER A 186 16.69 6.64 -4.49
N LYS A 187 17.75 6.31 -5.22
CA LYS A 187 18.95 5.66 -4.66
C LYS A 187 19.55 6.43 -3.48
N GLU A 188 19.51 7.76 -3.51
CA GLU A 188 19.99 8.63 -2.43
C GLU A 188 19.23 8.42 -1.10
N LEU A 189 17.98 7.91 -1.15
CA LEU A 189 17.16 7.70 0.03
C LEU A 189 17.42 6.35 0.73
N PHE A 190 18.13 5.43 0.09
CA PHE A 190 18.44 4.11 0.67
C PHE A 190 19.41 4.21 1.86
N ASP A 191 20.25 5.24 1.90
CA ASP A 191 21.21 5.48 2.98
C ASP A 191 20.61 6.27 4.16
N LEU A 192 19.34 6.68 4.04
CA LEU A 192 18.64 7.41 5.10
C LEU A 192 18.34 6.49 6.29
N LYS A 193 19.08 6.72 7.38
CA LYS A 193 18.84 6.08 8.67
C LYS A 193 17.88 6.93 9.50
N VAL A 194 16.61 6.55 9.53
CA VAL A 194 15.60 7.22 10.36
C VAL A 194 15.90 7.03 11.84
N ASP A 195 16.54 5.92 12.23
CA ASP A 195 16.97 5.60 13.60
C ASP A 195 17.89 6.66 14.22
N GLN A 196 18.82 7.24 13.45
CA GLN A 196 19.75 8.25 13.97
C GLN A 196 19.04 9.56 14.31
N LYS A 197 18.03 9.93 13.54
CA LYS A 197 17.21 11.12 13.81
C LYS A 197 16.25 10.95 14.98
N ILE A 198 15.92 9.70 15.34
CA ILE A 198 15.11 9.38 16.54
C ILE A 198 15.95 9.55 17.81
N ALA A 199 17.25 9.26 17.75
CA ALA A 199 18.16 9.35 18.89
C ALA A 199 18.65 10.79 19.19
N GLU A 200 18.47 11.72 18.24
CA GLU A 200 18.90 13.13 18.36
C GLU A 200 17.79 14.08 18.86
N ASN A 201 16.52 13.59 18.96
CA ASN A 201 15.36 14.34 19.49
C ASN A 201 14.86 13.72 20.80
#